data_4ccdd2e2c2e6249890d9f2c5f264bcee
#
_entry.id   4ccdd2e2c2e6249890d9f2c5f264bcee
#
_cell.length_a   1.000
_cell.length_b   1.000
_cell.length_c   1.000
_cell.angle_alpha   90.00
_cell.angle_beta   90.00
_cell.angle_gamma   90.00
#
_symmetry.space_group_name_H-M   'P 1'
#
loop_
_entity.id
_entity.type
_entity.pdbx_description
1 polymer ?
#
loop_
_entity_poly.entity_id
_entity_poly.type
_entity_poly.pdbx_seq_one_letter_code
_entity_poly.pdbx_strand_id
1 'polypeptide(L)'
;MQTPMTIRDHLERARLVYGDRVGIYDEPDQPASSLGDLTYGQFYDLAQGMAAGLDDLGLEQGARVGIVSQNSARLLTTLFGASAWGRVAVPINFRLGPDEVEYIVDHSGCDVLILDPELEDTLGDIKVKHRFISGEESDSLFKVGAEARPWTPDENATATINYTSGTTARPKGVEMTHRNLWSNAAIFGWHTGVNDRDVYLHTLPQFHCNGWGMPYATTAMGVPQVNLRKVDGPEILRRIETYGVTLLCGAPAVVAAILDAAAEWDGEIPGKDRVRMVVAGAPPPTRTIERVETELGWEFIQIYGLTETAPLLTINRSRQEWDDDTPAARAAKLSRQGVPAVGITMATDPEGEVLARGNHILKSYWNNPEASAEALADDWFHTGDGGVIDDAGYLTLQDRKKDVIISGGENVSSIEVEDCLFSHPAVEEVAVIGVPDEKWGETVKALVVVGGDADVSERDLIDYCREKIAHYKCPTSVEFRQELARTATGKLQKFKLRAPYWEGVEKGIN
;
A
#
# COMPACT_ATOMS: atom_id res chain seq x y z
N MET A 1 24.82 -8.59 24.57
CA MET A 1 24.56 -9.63 23.55
C MET A 1 23.48 -9.05 22.64
N GLN A 2 23.66 -9.08 21.33
CA GLN A 2 22.70 -8.56 20.32
C GLN A 2 22.36 -9.69 19.36
N THR A 3 21.10 -9.77 18.96
CA THR A 3 20.61 -10.65 17.90
C THR A 3 20.18 -9.77 16.74
N PRO A 4 20.67 -9.99 15.51
CA PRO A 4 20.25 -9.21 14.35
C PRO A 4 18.75 -9.35 14.09
N MET A 5 18.06 -8.24 13.84
CA MET A 5 16.64 -8.20 13.48
C MET A 5 16.46 -8.56 12.02
N THR A 6 16.10 -9.82 11.74
CA THR A 6 15.90 -10.31 10.38
C THR A 6 14.49 -10.85 10.16
N ILE A 7 13.96 -10.77 8.95
CA ILE A 7 12.65 -11.36 8.64
C ILE A 7 12.65 -12.88 8.76
N ARG A 8 13.81 -13.51 8.79
CA ARG A 8 13.95 -14.95 9.06
C ARG A 8 13.44 -15.33 10.44
N ASP A 9 13.62 -14.45 11.45
CA ASP A 9 13.15 -14.68 12.82
C ASP A 9 11.64 -14.90 12.86
N HIS A 10 10.89 -14.17 12.02
CA HIS A 10 9.44 -14.29 11.95
C HIS A 10 9.04 -15.71 11.47
N LEU A 11 9.69 -16.19 10.45
CA LEU A 11 9.43 -17.50 9.87
C LEU A 11 9.89 -18.64 10.78
N GLU A 12 11.08 -18.53 11.41
CA GLU A 12 11.59 -19.52 12.36
C GLU A 12 10.70 -19.62 13.60
N ARG A 13 10.25 -18.47 14.14
CA ARG A 13 9.31 -18.44 15.24
C ARG A 13 7.97 -19.08 14.86
N ALA A 14 7.44 -18.79 13.68
CA ALA A 14 6.18 -19.37 13.20
C ALA A 14 6.29 -20.90 13.11
N ARG A 15 7.38 -21.42 12.53
CA ARG A 15 7.66 -22.87 12.48
C ARG A 15 7.73 -23.49 13.88
N LEU A 16 8.47 -22.84 14.80
CA LEU A 16 8.71 -23.37 16.13
C LEU A 16 7.43 -23.42 16.99
N VAL A 17 6.64 -22.34 16.94
CA VAL A 17 5.49 -22.16 17.85
C VAL A 17 4.19 -22.66 17.23
N TYR A 18 4.03 -22.50 15.92
CA TYR A 18 2.77 -22.74 15.19
C TYR A 18 2.94 -23.74 14.02
N GLY A 19 3.97 -24.58 14.03
CA GLY A 19 4.36 -25.42 12.91
C GLY A 19 3.23 -26.24 12.29
N ASP A 20 2.34 -26.79 13.11
CA ASP A 20 1.20 -27.61 12.66
C ASP A 20 -0.06 -26.80 12.31
N ARG A 21 -0.05 -25.47 12.56
CA ARG A 21 -1.17 -24.57 12.23
C ARG A 21 -1.16 -24.27 10.75
N VAL A 22 -2.32 -24.27 10.10
CA VAL A 22 -2.46 -23.69 8.75
C VAL A 22 -2.11 -22.20 8.83
N GLY A 23 -1.04 -21.85 8.14
CA GLY A 23 -0.51 -20.48 8.09
C GLY A 23 -0.90 -19.74 6.82
N ILE A 24 -1.03 -20.47 5.72
CA ILE A 24 -1.36 -19.89 4.40
C ILE A 24 -2.51 -20.69 3.79
N TYR A 25 -3.58 -20.00 3.44
CA TYR A 25 -4.62 -20.46 2.53
C TYR A 25 -4.31 -19.88 1.15
N ASP A 26 -3.89 -20.73 0.23
CA ASP A 26 -3.57 -20.27 -1.13
C ASP A 26 -4.84 -20.00 -1.94
N GLU A 27 -4.71 -19.19 -2.98
CA GLU A 27 -5.79 -18.91 -3.91
C GLU A 27 -6.17 -20.17 -4.68
N PRO A 28 -7.39 -20.67 -4.55
CA PRO A 28 -7.81 -21.88 -5.26
C PRO A 28 -8.02 -21.65 -6.76
N ASP A 29 -8.46 -20.45 -7.14
CA ASP A 29 -8.72 -20.06 -8.52
C ASP A 29 -7.59 -19.21 -9.08
N GLN A 30 -6.55 -19.88 -9.58
CA GLN A 30 -5.37 -19.25 -10.16
C GLN A 30 -4.84 -20.09 -11.34
N PRO A 31 -4.11 -19.47 -12.30
CA PRO A 31 -3.60 -20.15 -13.49
C PRO A 31 -2.62 -21.29 -13.19
N ALA A 32 -1.75 -21.11 -12.20
CA ALA A 32 -0.91 -22.19 -11.67
C ALA A 32 -1.72 -23.06 -10.71
N SER A 33 -1.39 -24.33 -10.60
CA SER A 33 -2.00 -25.19 -9.58
C SER A 33 -1.80 -24.59 -8.20
N SER A 34 -2.88 -24.46 -7.41
CA SER A 34 -2.77 -23.97 -6.04
C SER A 34 -1.86 -24.85 -5.20
N LEU A 35 -1.07 -24.25 -4.31
CA LEU A 35 -0.31 -24.98 -3.29
C LEU A 35 -1.20 -25.49 -2.15
N GLY A 36 -2.50 -25.11 -2.15
CA GLY A 36 -3.46 -25.49 -1.13
C GLY A 36 -3.21 -24.84 0.22
N ASP A 37 -3.68 -25.49 1.27
CA ASP A 37 -3.50 -25.04 2.64
C ASP A 37 -2.13 -25.48 3.15
N LEU A 38 -1.29 -24.52 3.50
CA LEU A 38 0.06 -24.76 4.00
C LEU A 38 0.13 -24.52 5.50
N THR A 39 0.62 -25.49 6.26
CA THR A 39 1.00 -25.21 7.64
C THR A 39 2.24 -24.31 7.70
N TYR A 40 2.49 -23.66 8.84
CA TYR A 40 3.70 -22.84 9.00
C TYR A 40 4.98 -23.69 8.89
N GLY A 41 4.94 -24.95 9.27
CA GLY A 41 6.03 -25.90 9.03
C GLY A 41 6.29 -26.11 7.53
N GLN A 42 5.24 -26.41 6.76
CA GLN A 42 5.34 -26.56 5.31
C GLN A 42 5.78 -25.27 4.61
N PHE A 43 5.24 -24.12 5.04
CA PHE A 43 5.64 -22.82 4.49
C PHE A 43 7.13 -22.52 4.75
N TYR A 44 7.62 -22.82 5.95
CA TYR A 44 9.05 -22.75 6.25
C TYR A 44 9.87 -23.66 5.32
N ASP A 45 9.45 -24.91 5.17
CA ASP A 45 10.17 -25.91 4.36
C ASP A 45 10.21 -25.51 2.88
N LEU A 46 9.14 -24.92 2.34
CA LEU A 46 9.11 -24.34 0.99
C LEU A 46 10.08 -23.15 0.86
N ALA A 47 10.06 -22.22 1.81
CA ALA A 47 10.93 -21.05 1.78
C ALA A 47 12.43 -21.44 1.91
N GLN A 48 12.75 -22.36 2.80
CA GLN A 48 14.11 -22.92 2.93
C GLN A 48 14.52 -23.71 1.68
N GLY A 49 13.60 -24.53 1.15
CA GLY A 49 13.80 -25.26 -0.08
C GLY A 49 14.06 -24.37 -1.27
N MET A 50 13.34 -23.23 -1.37
CA MET A 50 13.60 -22.22 -2.37
C MET A 50 15.00 -21.62 -2.23
N ALA A 51 15.42 -21.28 -1.02
CA ALA A 51 16.76 -20.77 -0.78
C ALA A 51 17.84 -21.78 -1.22
N ALA A 52 17.64 -23.08 -0.96
CA ALA A 52 18.52 -24.17 -1.47
C ALA A 52 18.49 -24.28 -3.00
N GLY A 53 17.31 -24.13 -3.62
CA GLY A 53 17.20 -24.10 -5.09
C GLY A 53 17.93 -22.92 -5.72
N LEU A 54 17.89 -21.75 -5.06
CA LEU A 54 18.67 -20.59 -5.49
C LEU A 54 20.20 -20.83 -5.30
N ASP A 55 20.60 -21.61 -4.29
CA ASP A 55 21.99 -22.08 -4.13
C ASP A 55 22.44 -22.96 -5.29
N ASP A 56 21.57 -23.89 -5.73
CA ASP A 56 21.84 -24.78 -6.87
C ASP A 56 22.02 -24.01 -8.19
N LEU A 57 21.35 -22.85 -8.34
CA LEU A 57 21.56 -21.95 -9.47
C LEU A 57 22.89 -21.16 -9.37
N GLY A 58 23.65 -21.33 -8.30
CA GLY A 58 24.90 -20.62 -8.07
C GLY A 58 24.72 -19.15 -7.67
N LEU A 59 23.57 -18.78 -7.11
CA LEU A 59 23.32 -17.39 -6.69
C LEU A 59 23.97 -17.10 -5.34
N GLU A 60 24.77 -16.05 -5.31
CA GLU A 60 25.43 -15.59 -4.09
C GLU A 60 24.49 -14.73 -3.21
N GLN A 61 24.94 -14.41 -2.00
CA GLN A 61 24.27 -13.47 -1.13
C GLN A 61 24.16 -12.09 -1.82
N GLY A 62 23.03 -11.41 -1.65
CA GLY A 62 22.73 -10.16 -2.31
C GLY A 62 22.25 -10.31 -3.77
N ALA A 63 22.21 -11.52 -4.36
CA ALA A 63 21.58 -11.74 -5.66
C ALA A 63 20.09 -11.39 -5.63
N ARG A 64 19.56 -10.83 -6.70
CA ARG A 64 18.17 -10.32 -6.76
C ARG A 64 17.26 -11.33 -7.45
N VAL A 65 16.13 -11.58 -6.80
CA VAL A 65 15.07 -12.50 -7.26
C VAL A 65 13.82 -11.68 -7.55
N GLY A 66 13.56 -11.44 -8.84
CA GLY A 66 12.36 -10.75 -9.31
C GLY A 66 11.16 -11.69 -9.36
N ILE A 67 9.99 -11.19 -8.99
CA ILE A 67 8.73 -11.88 -9.16
C ILE A 67 7.64 -10.92 -9.61
N VAL A 68 6.96 -11.27 -10.72
CA VAL A 68 5.81 -10.55 -11.27
C VAL A 68 4.60 -11.44 -11.15
N SER A 69 3.80 -11.24 -10.11
CA SER A 69 2.65 -12.10 -9.83
C SER A 69 1.57 -11.33 -9.07
N GLN A 70 0.34 -11.77 -9.21
CA GLN A 70 -0.74 -11.44 -8.28
C GLN A 70 -0.51 -12.18 -6.95
N ASN A 71 -1.36 -11.88 -5.94
CA ASN A 71 -1.25 -12.49 -4.62
C ASN A 71 -1.35 -14.02 -4.70
N SER A 72 -0.40 -14.71 -4.07
CA SER A 72 -0.34 -16.17 -4.03
C SER A 72 0.60 -16.65 -2.92
N ALA A 73 0.47 -17.91 -2.54
CA ALA A 73 1.43 -18.56 -1.63
C ALA A 73 2.84 -18.60 -2.22
N ARG A 74 2.98 -18.73 -3.56
CA ARG A 74 4.29 -18.69 -4.24
C ARG A 74 4.97 -17.33 -4.13
N LEU A 75 4.21 -16.25 -4.23
CA LEU A 75 4.75 -14.90 -4.03
C LEU A 75 5.26 -14.74 -2.59
N LEU A 76 4.48 -15.16 -1.59
CA LEU A 76 4.91 -15.15 -0.18
C LEU A 76 6.15 -16.02 0.03
N THR A 77 6.16 -17.23 -0.54
CA THR A 77 7.32 -18.13 -0.47
C THR A 77 8.56 -17.48 -1.09
N THR A 78 8.41 -16.75 -2.19
CA THR A 78 9.52 -16.04 -2.85
C THR A 78 10.05 -14.90 -1.98
N LEU A 79 9.17 -14.11 -1.36
CA LEU A 79 9.58 -13.02 -0.46
C LEU A 79 10.44 -13.55 0.70
N PHE A 80 10.00 -14.63 1.36
CA PHE A 80 10.77 -15.23 2.46
C PHE A 80 11.95 -16.04 1.96
N GLY A 81 11.78 -16.89 0.95
CA GLY A 81 12.81 -17.81 0.46
C GLY A 81 14.03 -17.09 -0.12
N ALA A 82 13.84 -15.95 -0.77
CA ALA A 82 14.93 -15.10 -1.19
C ALA A 82 15.57 -14.37 0.01
N SER A 83 14.78 -13.58 0.73
CA SER A 83 15.33 -12.60 1.69
C SER A 83 15.83 -13.26 2.98
N ALA A 84 15.12 -14.28 3.52
CA ALA A 84 15.49 -14.88 4.80
C ALA A 84 16.83 -15.64 4.78
N TRP A 85 17.42 -15.86 3.61
CA TRP A 85 18.74 -16.47 3.43
C TRP A 85 19.74 -15.58 2.68
N GLY A 86 19.56 -14.24 2.80
CA GLY A 86 20.55 -13.24 2.40
C GLY A 86 20.53 -12.85 0.92
N ARG A 87 19.47 -13.21 0.17
CA ARG A 87 19.21 -12.66 -1.17
C ARG A 87 18.21 -11.53 -1.08
N VAL A 88 17.95 -10.86 -2.19
CA VAL A 88 17.07 -9.69 -2.24
C VAL A 88 15.85 -10.02 -3.09
N ALA A 89 14.66 -9.95 -2.49
CA ALA A 89 13.42 -10.07 -3.26
C ALA A 89 13.09 -8.74 -3.96
N VAL A 90 12.69 -8.84 -5.22
CA VAL A 90 12.25 -7.69 -6.04
C VAL A 90 10.82 -7.98 -6.50
N PRO A 91 9.81 -7.69 -5.68
CA PRO A 91 8.42 -7.85 -6.07
C PRO A 91 8.02 -6.74 -7.05
N ILE A 92 7.58 -7.15 -8.24
CA ILE A 92 7.29 -6.26 -9.35
C ILE A 92 5.78 -6.19 -9.59
N ASN A 93 5.28 -5.01 -9.86
CA ASN A 93 3.88 -4.79 -10.15
C ASN A 93 3.47 -5.50 -11.46
N PHE A 94 2.56 -6.44 -11.37
CA PHE A 94 2.08 -7.27 -12.49
C PHE A 94 1.25 -6.50 -13.53
N ARG A 95 0.89 -5.23 -13.27
CA ARG A 95 0.12 -4.38 -14.18
C ARG A 95 1.01 -3.48 -15.06
N LEU A 96 2.33 -3.55 -14.87
CA LEU A 96 3.29 -2.80 -15.69
C LEU A 96 3.43 -3.42 -17.07
N GLY A 97 3.72 -2.57 -18.05
CA GLY A 97 4.03 -3.01 -19.40
C GLY A 97 5.44 -3.62 -19.53
N PRO A 98 5.75 -4.29 -20.65
CA PRO A 98 7.04 -4.95 -20.88
C PRO A 98 8.24 -4.02 -20.67
N ASP A 99 8.21 -2.82 -21.23
CA ASP A 99 9.33 -1.85 -21.13
C ASP A 99 9.61 -1.43 -19.67
N GLU A 100 8.55 -1.32 -18.86
CA GLU A 100 8.67 -0.95 -17.45
C GLU A 100 9.23 -2.11 -16.62
N VAL A 101 8.78 -3.33 -16.88
CA VAL A 101 9.28 -4.54 -16.19
C VAL A 101 10.71 -4.81 -16.61
N GLU A 102 11.06 -4.72 -17.90
CA GLU A 102 12.44 -4.86 -18.39
C GLU A 102 13.36 -3.84 -17.72
N TYR A 103 12.94 -2.57 -17.65
CA TYR A 103 13.68 -1.55 -16.92
C TYR A 103 13.93 -1.93 -15.46
N ILE A 104 12.93 -2.44 -14.75
CA ILE A 104 13.06 -2.83 -13.34
C ILE A 104 14.03 -4.02 -13.20
N VAL A 105 13.92 -5.03 -14.07
CA VAL A 105 14.79 -6.20 -14.08
C VAL A 105 16.25 -5.80 -14.31
N ASP A 106 16.49 -4.96 -15.31
CA ASP A 106 17.82 -4.47 -15.65
C ASP A 106 18.39 -3.57 -14.56
N HIS A 107 17.63 -2.57 -14.09
CA HIS A 107 18.08 -1.60 -13.11
C HIS A 107 18.35 -2.24 -11.73
N SER A 108 17.50 -3.18 -11.30
CA SER A 108 17.74 -3.94 -10.08
C SER A 108 18.87 -4.96 -10.27
N GLY A 109 19.15 -5.37 -11.49
CA GLY A 109 20.09 -6.43 -11.83
C GLY A 109 19.58 -7.79 -11.34
N CYS A 110 18.32 -8.12 -11.61
CA CYS A 110 17.75 -9.42 -11.27
C CYS A 110 18.53 -10.57 -11.90
N ASP A 111 18.90 -11.55 -11.10
CA ASP A 111 19.51 -12.80 -11.56
C ASP A 111 18.42 -13.84 -11.92
N VAL A 112 17.29 -13.78 -11.23
CA VAL A 112 16.11 -14.64 -11.43
C VAL A 112 14.90 -13.76 -11.68
N LEU A 113 14.00 -14.23 -12.57
CA LEU A 113 12.68 -13.64 -12.79
C LEU A 113 11.64 -14.77 -12.77
N ILE A 114 10.66 -14.66 -11.87
CA ILE A 114 9.51 -15.57 -11.79
C ILE A 114 8.29 -14.81 -12.32
N LEU A 115 7.62 -15.35 -13.34
CA LEU A 115 6.46 -14.74 -13.98
C LEU A 115 5.19 -15.52 -13.69
N ASP A 116 4.13 -14.81 -13.37
CA ASP A 116 2.78 -15.38 -13.35
C ASP A 116 2.44 -15.97 -14.74
N PRO A 117 1.78 -17.14 -14.84
CA PRO A 117 1.41 -17.71 -16.14
C PRO A 117 0.58 -16.78 -17.02
N GLU A 118 -0.29 -15.94 -16.44
CA GLU A 118 -1.09 -14.98 -17.21
C GLU A 118 -0.24 -13.89 -17.91
N LEU A 119 1.01 -13.74 -17.50
CA LEU A 119 1.92 -12.72 -18.02
C LEU A 119 2.97 -13.28 -18.97
N GLU A 120 2.99 -14.60 -19.21
CA GLU A 120 4.01 -15.26 -20.05
C GLU A 120 4.02 -14.69 -21.46
N ASP A 121 2.86 -14.57 -22.10
CA ASP A 121 2.74 -14.05 -23.46
C ASP A 121 3.24 -12.59 -23.59
N THR A 122 3.13 -11.82 -22.49
CA THR A 122 3.46 -10.39 -22.51
C THR A 122 4.90 -10.11 -22.06
N LEU A 123 5.39 -10.85 -21.06
CA LEU A 123 6.68 -10.61 -20.41
C LEU A 123 7.72 -11.71 -20.64
N GLY A 124 7.35 -12.76 -21.36
CA GLY A 124 8.20 -13.93 -21.57
C GLY A 124 9.52 -13.66 -22.33
N ASP A 125 9.57 -12.57 -23.11
CA ASP A 125 10.78 -12.20 -23.86
C ASP A 125 11.80 -11.39 -23.04
N ILE A 126 11.47 -10.98 -21.80
CA ILE A 126 12.38 -10.24 -20.93
C ILE A 126 13.62 -11.10 -20.62
N LYS A 127 14.78 -10.53 -20.89
CA LYS A 127 16.05 -11.23 -20.72
C LYS A 127 16.52 -11.19 -19.28
N VAL A 128 16.78 -12.36 -18.72
CA VAL A 128 17.34 -12.56 -17.40
C VAL A 128 18.16 -13.84 -17.38
N LYS A 129 19.05 -13.99 -16.40
CA LYS A 129 19.92 -15.15 -16.32
C LYS A 129 19.12 -16.45 -16.10
N HIS A 130 18.11 -16.42 -15.24
CA HIS A 130 17.21 -17.55 -14.96
C HIS A 130 15.77 -17.06 -14.95
N ARG A 131 14.94 -17.63 -15.80
CA ARG A 131 13.50 -17.33 -15.87
C ARG A 131 12.70 -18.58 -15.55
N PHE A 132 11.61 -18.39 -14.80
CA PHE A 132 10.66 -19.43 -14.43
C PHE A 132 9.24 -18.93 -14.58
N ILE A 133 8.34 -19.79 -15.06
CA ILE A 133 6.90 -19.53 -14.96
C ILE A 133 6.42 -20.08 -13.61
N SER A 134 5.61 -19.27 -12.90
CA SER A 134 5.04 -19.64 -11.61
C SER A 134 4.17 -20.88 -11.74
N GLY A 135 4.41 -21.88 -10.93
CA GLY A 135 3.83 -23.21 -11.02
C GLY A 135 4.93 -24.27 -11.14
N GLU A 136 4.76 -25.27 -11.99
CA GLU A 136 5.67 -26.43 -12.08
C GLU A 136 7.14 -26.03 -12.29
N GLU A 137 7.41 -25.01 -13.13
CA GLU A 137 8.78 -24.53 -13.34
C GLU A 137 9.37 -23.91 -12.07
N SER A 138 8.69 -22.94 -11.47
CA SER A 138 9.18 -22.26 -10.26
C SER A 138 9.22 -23.20 -9.05
N ASP A 139 8.32 -24.19 -8.99
CA ASP A 139 8.26 -25.19 -7.92
C ASP A 139 9.47 -26.12 -7.96
N SER A 140 10.17 -26.23 -9.10
CA SER A 140 11.45 -26.92 -9.20
C SER A 140 12.54 -26.32 -8.31
N LEU A 141 12.37 -25.06 -7.89
CA LEU A 141 13.24 -24.38 -6.91
C LEU A 141 12.93 -24.80 -5.47
N PHE A 142 11.76 -25.35 -5.19
CA PHE A 142 11.38 -25.79 -3.85
C PHE A 142 12.02 -27.14 -3.51
N LYS A 143 13.30 -27.12 -3.15
CA LYS A 143 14.06 -28.31 -2.73
C LYS A 143 13.69 -28.70 -1.30
N VAL A 144 12.43 -29.10 -1.10
CA VAL A 144 11.92 -29.47 0.23
C VAL A 144 12.81 -30.51 0.90
N GLY A 145 13.22 -30.24 2.15
CA GLY A 145 14.14 -31.09 2.90
C GLY A 145 15.63 -30.82 2.65
N ALA A 146 15.98 -29.98 1.67
CA ALA A 146 17.36 -29.53 1.51
C ALA A 146 17.64 -28.33 2.45
N GLU A 147 18.85 -28.25 2.95
CA GLU A 147 19.33 -27.10 3.73
C GLU A 147 19.94 -26.06 2.80
N ALA A 148 19.53 -24.80 2.97
CA ALA A 148 20.16 -23.69 2.28
C ALA A 148 21.57 -23.44 2.84
N ARG A 149 22.46 -22.89 2.02
CA ARG A 149 23.80 -22.48 2.46
C ARG A 149 23.73 -21.58 3.68
N PRO A 150 24.65 -21.74 4.65
CA PRO A 150 24.68 -20.86 5.81
C PRO A 150 24.80 -19.39 5.41
N TRP A 151 23.94 -18.57 5.98
CA TRP A 151 24.00 -17.12 5.89
C TRP A 151 24.25 -16.53 7.29
N THR A 152 25.21 -15.63 7.41
CA THR A 152 25.40 -14.87 8.65
C THR A 152 24.39 -13.73 8.67
N PRO A 153 23.41 -13.74 9.59
CA PRO A 153 22.39 -12.72 9.65
C PRO A 153 22.99 -11.31 9.82
N ASP A 154 22.55 -10.40 8.94
CA ASP A 154 22.88 -8.97 9.00
C ASP A 154 21.60 -8.15 8.85
N GLU A 155 21.22 -7.44 9.91
CA GLU A 155 19.99 -6.64 9.91
C GLU A 155 20.05 -5.42 8.98
N ASN A 156 21.24 -4.98 8.58
CA ASN A 156 21.47 -3.87 7.66
C ASN A 156 21.62 -4.33 6.20
N ALA A 157 21.64 -5.66 5.96
CA ALA A 157 21.60 -6.18 4.62
C ALA A 157 20.25 -5.85 3.96
N THR A 158 20.29 -5.60 2.64
CA THR A 158 19.10 -5.37 1.84
C THR A 158 18.27 -6.65 1.77
N ALA A 159 17.01 -6.57 2.14
CA ALA A 159 16.06 -7.67 2.09
C ALA A 159 15.16 -7.59 0.86
N THR A 160 14.69 -6.38 0.52
CA THR A 160 13.84 -6.16 -0.65
C THR A 160 14.16 -4.86 -1.37
N ILE A 161 13.86 -4.80 -2.65
CA ILE A 161 13.84 -3.57 -3.46
C ILE A 161 12.44 -3.43 -4.04
N ASN A 162 11.70 -2.43 -3.59
CA ASN A 162 10.35 -2.15 -4.05
C ASN A 162 10.34 -0.95 -4.99
N TYR A 163 9.84 -1.11 -6.22
CA TYR A 163 9.79 -0.02 -7.18
C TYR A 163 8.54 0.82 -7.02
N THR A 164 8.73 2.15 -6.94
CA THR A 164 7.64 3.11 -6.88
C THR A 164 7.50 3.82 -8.23
N SER A 165 6.27 4.01 -8.67
CA SER A 165 5.96 4.91 -9.77
C SER A 165 6.17 6.35 -9.28
N GLY A 166 7.43 6.79 -9.23
CA GLY A 166 7.76 8.16 -8.86
C GLY A 166 7.09 9.17 -9.78
N THR A 167 7.13 10.43 -9.37
CA THR A 167 6.66 11.56 -10.19
C THR A 167 7.59 11.93 -11.33
N THR A 168 8.71 11.21 -11.44
CA THR A 168 9.69 11.25 -12.52
C THR A 168 9.39 10.17 -13.56
N ALA A 169 9.96 10.32 -14.77
CA ALA A 169 9.68 9.45 -15.91
C ALA A 169 9.98 7.94 -15.68
N ARG A 170 10.77 7.58 -14.67
CA ARG A 170 11.15 6.20 -14.38
C ARG A 170 10.97 5.85 -12.90
N PRO A 171 10.51 4.62 -12.57
CA PRO A 171 10.37 4.15 -11.19
C PRO A 171 11.70 4.14 -10.43
N LYS A 172 11.67 4.50 -9.14
CA LYS A 172 12.82 4.38 -8.24
C LYS A 172 12.73 3.07 -7.45
N GLY A 173 13.85 2.36 -7.30
CA GLY A 173 13.94 1.18 -6.43
C GLY A 173 14.18 1.59 -4.98
N VAL A 174 13.25 1.36 -4.11
CA VAL A 174 13.37 1.61 -2.66
C VAL A 174 14.05 0.43 -2.00
N GLU A 175 15.25 0.66 -1.46
CA GLU A 175 16.07 -0.35 -0.81
C GLU A 175 15.68 -0.48 0.66
N MET A 176 15.10 -1.65 1.04
CA MET A 176 14.70 -1.96 2.40
C MET A 176 15.61 -3.02 3.03
N THR A 177 16.12 -2.72 4.21
CA THR A 177 16.91 -3.67 5.00
C THR A 177 16.01 -4.62 5.79
N HIS A 178 16.58 -5.71 6.29
CA HIS A 178 15.91 -6.59 7.24
C HIS A 178 15.42 -5.83 8.47
N ARG A 179 16.23 -4.92 9.01
CA ARG A 179 15.88 -4.05 10.14
C ARG A 179 14.67 -3.19 9.86
N ASN A 180 14.57 -2.60 8.65
CA ASN A 180 13.42 -1.79 8.27
C ASN A 180 12.13 -2.63 8.27
N LEU A 181 12.14 -3.80 7.61
CA LEU A 181 10.99 -4.67 7.50
C LEU A 181 10.59 -5.29 8.84
N TRP A 182 11.57 -5.72 9.64
CA TRP A 182 11.35 -6.28 10.97
C TRP A 182 10.71 -5.24 11.90
N SER A 183 11.27 -4.03 11.93
CA SER A 183 10.77 -2.93 12.77
C SER A 183 9.36 -2.52 12.38
N ASN A 184 9.08 -2.38 11.07
CA ASN A 184 7.74 -2.07 10.59
C ASN A 184 6.75 -3.17 10.98
N ALA A 185 7.08 -4.44 10.73
CA ALA A 185 6.21 -5.57 11.05
C ALA A 185 5.84 -5.62 12.55
N ALA A 186 6.84 -5.43 13.43
CA ALA A 186 6.62 -5.42 14.87
C ALA A 186 5.74 -4.24 15.32
N ILE A 187 6.04 -3.04 14.84
CA ILE A 187 5.34 -1.81 15.22
C ILE A 187 3.92 -1.79 14.64
N PHE A 188 3.76 -2.15 13.38
CA PHE A 188 2.47 -2.20 12.73
C PHE A 188 1.57 -3.28 13.37
N GLY A 189 2.11 -4.49 13.57
CA GLY A 189 1.41 -5.56 14.29
C GLY A 189 0.99 -5.14 15.69
N TRP A 190 1.85 -4.44 16.43
CA TRP A 190 1.53 -3.93 17.76
C TRP A 190 0.39 -2.91 17.73
N HIS A 191 0.48 -1.90 16.88
CA HIS A 191 -0.55 -0.86 16.77
C HIS A 191 -1.90 -1.39 16.30
N THR A 192 -1.92 -2.38 15.42
CA THR A 192 -3.16 -3.01 14.94
C THR A 192 -3.64 -4.14 15.86
N GLY A 193 -2.86 -4.49 16.88
CA GLY A 193 -3.20 -5.53 17.86
C GLY A 193 -3.19 -6.95 17.29
N VAL A 194 -2.29 -7.22 16.33
CA VAL A 194 -2.16 -8.54 15.70
C VAL A 194 -1.78 -9.60 16.72
N ASN A 195 -2.54 -10.67 16.76
CA ASN A 195 -2.30 -11.80 17.66
C ASN A 195 -2.74 -13.13 17.01
N ASP A 196 -2.45 -14.25 17.64
CA ASP A 196 -2.66 -15.60 17.11
C ASP A 196 -4.12 -16.06 17.02
N ARG A 197 -5.07 -15.19 17.36
CA ARG A 197 -6.54 -15.40 17.20
C ARG A 197 -7.08 -14.71 15.95
N ASP A 198 -6.23 -13.96 15.26
CA ASP A 198 -6.60 -13.29 14.03
C ASP A 198 -6.56 -14.23 12.83
N VAL A 199 -7.25 -13.83 11.78
CA VAL A 199 -7.11 -14.33 10.41
C VAL A 199 -6.98 -13.11 9.50
N TYR A 200 -5.95 -13.09 8.67
CA TYR A 200 -5.63 -11.97 7.78
C TYR A 200 -6.02 -12.28 6.33
N LEU A 201 -6.75 -11.37 5.68
CA LEU A 201 -7.05 -11.45 4.26
C LEU A 201 -6.16 -10.50 3.45
N HIS A 202 -5.43 -11.05 2.47
CA HIS A 202 -4.58 -10.29 1.56
C HIS A 202 -5.40 -9.58 0.48
N THR A 203 -6.05 -8.48 0.81
CA THR A 203 -6.74 -7.58 -0.13
C THR A 203 -5.79 -6.58 -0.77
N LEU A 204 -4.60 -6.37 -0.17
CA LEU A 204 -3.53 -5.58 -0.78
C LEU A 204 -2.67 -6.43 -1.71
N PRO A 205 -2.16 -5.86 -2.82
CA PRO A 205 -1.14 -6.53 -3.60
C PRO A 205 0.13 -6.77 -2.76
N GLN A 206 0.56 -8.03 -2.67
CA GLN A 206 1.76 -8.42 -1.92
C GLN A 206 3.04 -7.81 -2.49
N PHE A 207 3.07 -7.50 -3.80
CA PHE A 207 4.21 -6.81 -4.40
C PHE A 207 4.34 -5.35 -3.94
N HIS A 208 3.23 -4.70 -3.57
CA HIS A 208 3.23 -3.29 -3.19
C HIS A 208 3.70 -3.13 -1.75
N CYS A 209 4.89 -2.56 -1.57
CA CYS A 209 5.51 -2.39 -0.25
C CYS A 209 5.44 -3.66 0.60
N ASN A 210 5.70 -4.82 -0.02
CA ASN A 210 5.65 -6.15 0.61
C ASN A 210 4.32 -6.40 1.35
N GLY A 211 3.18 -6.03 0.73
CA GLY A 211 1.87 -6.11 1.38
C GLY A 211 1.77 -5.31 2.68
N TRP A 212 2.44 -4.14 2.73
CA TRP A 212 2.58 -3.26 3.90
C TRP A 212 3.29 -3.90 5.10
N GLY A 213 4.07 -4.96 4.87
CA GLY A 213 4.74 -5.69 5.94
C GLY A 213 3.84 -6.64 6.73
N MET A 214 2.55 -6.72 6.38
CA MET A 214 1.61 -7.63 7.03
C MET A 214 1.98 -9.11 6.86
N PRO A 215 2.52 -9.58 5.72
CA PRO A 215 3.04 -10.94 5.62
C PRO A 215 4.05 -11.30 6.72
N TYR A 216 4.90 -10.36 7.09
CA TYR A 216 5.91 -10.57 8.14
C TYR A 216 5.28 -10.53 9.54
N ALA A 217 4.43 -9.52 9.81
CA ALA A 217 3.76 -9.36 11.10
C ALA A 217 2.85 -10.55 11.43
N THR A 218 2.05 -11.00 10.46
CA THR A 218 1.13 -12.13 10.61
C THR A 218 1.88 -13.45 10.76
N THR A 219 2.93 -13.67 9.97
CA THR A 219 3.80 -14.85 10.10
C THR A 219 4.42 -14.89 11.51
N ALA A 220 4.99 -13.78 11.99
CA ALA A 220 5.61 -13.74 13.31
C ALA A 220 4.65 -14.15 14.44
N MET A 221 3.35 -13.85 14.30
CA MET A 221 2.33 -14.13 15.30
C MET A 221 1.53 -15.40 15.04
N GLY A 222 1.86 -16.17 13.98
CA GLY A 222 1.16 -17.41 13.64
C GLY A 222 -0.29 -17.20 13.18
N VAL A 223 -0.56 -16.05 12.58
CA VAL A 223 -1.88 -15.67 12.06
C VAL A 223 -2.11 -16.32 10.70
N PRO A 224 -3.18 -17.11 10.51
CA PRO A 224 -3.55 -17.62 9.19
C PRO A 224 -3.74 -16.48 8.18
N GLN A 225 -3.17 -16.64 7.00
CA GLN A 225 -3.18 -15.67 5.90
C GLN A 225 -3.96 -16.23 4.73
N VAL A 226 -5.03 -15.57 4.34
CA VAL A 226 -5.87 -15.95 3.20
C VAL A 226 -5.47 -15.13 1.99
N ASN A 227 -5.01 -15.77 0.93
CA ASN A 227 -4.68 -15.08 -0.31
C ASN A 227 -5.97 -14.73 -1.08
N LEU A 228 -5.99 -13.55 -1.65
CA LEU A 228 -7.01 -13.08 -2.59
C LEU A 228 -6.28 -12.49 -3.80
N ARG A 229 -6.48 -13.11 -4.95
CA ARG A 229 -5.78 -12.74 -6.18
C ARG A 229 -6.35 -11.45 -6.80
N LYS A 230 -7.66 -11.28 -6.75
CA LYS A 230 -8.37 -10.13 -7.32
C LYS A 230 -9.30 -9.52 -6.28
N VAL A 231 -9.26 -8.20 -6.16
CA VAL A 231 -10.22 -7.46 -5.32
C VAL A 231 -11.61 -7.57 -5.95
N ASP A 232 -12.52 -8.16 -5.19
CA ASP A 232 -13.92 -8.35 -5.54
C ASP A 232 -14.73 -8.27 -4.24
N GLY A 233 -15.68 -7.33 -4.15
CA GLY A 233 -16.41 -7.05 -2.91
C GLY A 233 -17.17 -8.26 -2.36
N PRO A 234 -18.03 -8.91 -3.16
CA PRO A 234 -18.73 -10.13 -2.76
C PRO A 234 -17.78 -11.25 -2.31
N GLU A 235 -16.69 -11.46 -3.03
CA GLU A 235 -15.70 -12.48 -2.69
C GLU A 235 -14.97 -12.16 -1.37
N ILE A 236 -14.67 -10.89 -1.09
CA ILE A 236 -14.10 -10.45 0.19
C ILE A 236 -15.04 -10.81 1.33
N LEU A 237 -16.32 -10.45 1.23
CA LEU A 237 -17.31 -10.77 2.26
C LEU A 237 -17.46 -12.28 2.46
N ARG A 238 -17.52 -13.06 1.37
CA ARG A 238 -17.57 -14.52 1.41
C ARG A 238 -16.34 -15.13 2.12
N ARG A 239 -15.13 -14.61 1.86
CA ARG A 239 -13.92 -15.10 2.55
C ARG A 239 -13.88 -14.70 4.02
N ILE A 240 -14.39 -13.52 4.36
CA ILE A 240 -14.53 -13.11 5.76
C ILE A 240 -15.42 -14.09 6.51
N GLU A 241 -16.56 -14.47 5.92
CA GLU A 241 -17.46 -15.46 6.49
C GLU A 241 -16.81 -16.85 6.56
N THR A 242 -16.23 -17.32 5.48
CA THR A 242 -15.68 -18.69 5.35
C THR A 242 -14.50 -18.93 6.27
N TYR A 243 -13.56 -18.00 6.34
CA TYR A 243 -12.31 -18.15 7.08
C TYR A 243 -12.30 -17.46 8.43
N GLY A 244 -13.36 -16.72 8.78
CA GLY A 244 -13.42 -15.95 10.01
C GLY A 244 -12.40 -14.82 10.06
N VAL A 245 -12.19 -14.13 8.93
CA VAL A 245 -11.23 -13.02 8.83
C VAL A 245 -11.53 -11.94 9.87
N THR A 246 -10.49 -11.44 10.51
CA THR A 246 -10.57 -10.39 11.56
C THR A 246 -9.73 -9.16 11.22
N LEU A 247 -8.87 -9.26 10.20
CA LEU A 247 -7.98 -8.17 9.82
C LEU A 247 -7.77 -8.17 8.30
N LEU A 248 -7.90 -7.00 7.70
CA LEU A 248 -7.53 -6.74 6.31
C LEU A 248 -7.03 -5.31 6.15
N CYS A 249 -6.28 -5.09 5.08
CA CYS A 249 -5.75 -3.78 4.72
C CYS A 249 -6.21 -3.42 3.31
N GLY A 250 -6.57 -2.17 3.04
CA GLY A 250 -7.02 -1.79 1.71
C GLY A 250 -6.83 -0.30 1.40
N ALA A 251 -6.86 0.03 0.12
CA ALA A 251 -7.03 1.40 -0.34
C ALA A 251 -8.52 1.81 -0.27
N PRO A 252 -8.86 3.10 -0.33
CA PRO A 252 -10.26 3.54 -0.31
C PRO A 252 -11.15 2.85 -1.36
N ALA A 253 -10.61 2.50 -2.54
CA ALA A 253 -11.35 1.75 -3.56
C ALA A 253 -11.75 0.33 -3.10
N VAL A 254 -10.95 -0.33 -2.26
CA VAL A 254 -11.30 -1.63 -1.67
C VAL A 254 -12.44 -1.47 -0.68
N VAL A 255 -12.41 -0.38 0.11
CA VAL A 255 -13.50 -0.05 1.05
C VAL A 255 -14.80 0.19 0.31
N ALA A 256 -14.77 0.96 -0.79
CA ALA A 256 -15.94 1.22 -1.62
C ALA A 256 -16.54 -0.09 -2.17
N ALA A 257 -15.71 -0.95 -2.77
CA ALA A 257 -16.15 -2.25 -3.30
C ALA A 257 -16.80 -3.15 -2.23
N ILE A 258 -16.28 -3.11 -0.99
CA ILE A 258 -16.86 -3.87 0.14
C ILE A 258 -18.21 -3.27 0.54
N LEU A 259 -18.32 -1.93 0.65
CA LEU A 259 -19.56 -1.25 1.00
C LEU A 259 -20.67 -1.48 -0.05
N ASP A 260 -20.30 -1.46 -1.32
CA ASP A 260 -21.25 -1.74 -2.41
C ASP A 260 -21.75 -3.18 -2.34
N ALA A 261 -20.85 -4.15 -2.12
CA ALA A 261 -21.22 -5.55 -1.95
C ALA A 261 -22.07 -5.78 -0.68
N ALA A 262 -21.78 -5.06 0.40
CA ALA A 262 -22.53 -5.16 1.66
C ALA A 262 -23.97 -4.66 1.51
N ALA A 263 -24.21 -3.66 0.66
CA ALA A 263 -25.56 -3.15 0.38
C ALA A 263 -26.47 -4.20 -0.28
N GLU A 264 -25.89 -5.18 -0.97
CA GLU A 264 -26.59 -6.27 -1.66
C GLU A 264 -26.48 -7.61 -0.88
N TRP A 265 -25.83 -7.62 0.27
CA TRP A 265 -25.58 -8.84 1.04
C TRP A 265 -26.81 -9.29 1.83
N ASP A 266 -27.19 -10.56 1.64
CA ASP A 266 -28.31 -11.16 2.38
C ASP A 266 -27.88 -11.57 3.79
N GLY A 267 -28.49 -11.01 4.81
CA GLY A 267 -28.28 -11.37 6.20
C GLY A 267 -27.34 -10.43 6.96
N GLU A 268 -26.71 -10.94 8.03
CA GLU A 268 -25.78 -10.16 8.83
C GLU A 268 -24.44 -9.99 8.09
N ILE A 269 -23.88 -8.79 8.12
CA ILE A 269 -22.60 -8.51 7.47
C ILE A 269 -21.49 -9.36 8.14
N PRO A 270 -20.72 -10.14 7.33
CA PRO A 270 -19.63 -10.95 7.86
C PRO A 270 -18.60 -10.13 8.63
N GLY A 271 -18.17 -10.65 9.76
CA GLY A 271 -17.14 -10.02 10.58
C GLY A 271 -17.57 -8.79 11.37
N LYS A 272 -18.87 -8.50 11.45
CA LYS A 272 -19.41 -7.44 12.31
C LYS A 272 -18.86 -7.54 13.73
N ASP A 273 -18.49 -6.41 14.32
CA ASP A 273 -17.87 -6.25 15.65
C ASP A 273 -16.53 -7.01 15.85
N ARG A 274 -15.93 -7.53 14.77
CA ARG A 274 -14.67 -8.30 14.85
C ARG A 274 -13.61 -7.86 13.86
N VAL A 275 -14.01 -7.38 12.68
CA VAL A 275 -13.06 -7.01 11.62
C VAL A 275 -12.46 -5.65 11.89
N ARG A 276 -11.13 -5.58 11.75
CA ARG A 276 -10.36 -4.34 11.71
C ARG A 276 -9.93 -4.09 10.28
N MET A 277 -10.40 -2.97 9.71
CA MET A 277 -10.06 -2.52 8.37
C MET A 277 -9.01 -1.43 8.44
N VAL A 278 -7.79 -1.71 7.98
CA VAL A 278 -6.70 -0.72 7.91
C VAL A 278 -6.68 -0.08 6.52
N VAL A 279 -6.75 1.24 6.46
CA VAL A 279 -6.88 1.98 5.21
C VAL A 279 -5.73 2.97 5.02
N ALA A 280 -5.16 2.99 3.82
CA ALA A 280 -4.16 3.96 3.38
C ALA A 280 -4.04 4.02 1.85
N GLY A 281 -3.03 4.74 1.37
CA GLY A 281 -2.76 4.91 -0.07
C GLY A 281 -3.35 6.20 -0.63
N ALA A 282 -4.47 6.66 -0.09
CA ALA A 282 -5.04 7.98 -0.26
C ALA A 282 -5.87 8.33 0.98
N PRO A 283 -6.11 9.61 1.29
CA PRO A 283 -7.03 10.01 2.35
C PRO A 283 -8.44 9.47 2.03
N PRO A 284 -9.04 8.64 2.91
CA PRO A 284 -10.41 8.20 2.72
C PRO A 284 -11.37 9.36 3.02
N PRO A 285 -12.45 9.51 2.24
CA PRO A 285 -13.48 10.50 2.55
C PRO A 285 -14.12 10.23 3.92
N THR A 286 -14.40 11.27 4.68
CA THR A 286 -14.99 11.17 6.03
C THR A 286 -16.29 10.35 6.04
N ARG A 287 -17.14 10.53 5.01
CA ARG A 287 -18.35 9.74 4.84
C ARG A 287 -18.08 8.24 4.68
N THR A 288 -17.02 7.87 3.97
CA THR A 288 -16.63 6.46 3.82
C THR A 288 -16.21 5.85 5.15
N ILE A 289 -15.48 6.60 5.98
CA ILE A 289 -15.09 6.17 7.33
C ILE A 289 -16.33 5.88 8.19
N GLU A 290 -17.31 6.80 8.20
CA GLU A 290 -18.57 6.65 8.93
C GLU A 290 -19.34 5.39 8.48
N ARG A 291 -19.41 5.15 7.16
CA ARG A 291 -20.10 3.99 6.59
C ARG A 291 -19.48 2.66 7.01
N VAL A 292 -18.16 2.56 7.12
CA VAL A 292 -17.48 1.33 7.59
C VAL A 292 -17.96 0.94 9.00
N GLU A 293 -18.10 1.92 9.90
CA GLU A 293 -18.61 1.68 11.24
C GLU A 293 -20.12 1.37 11.24
N THR A 294 -20.92 2.18 10.54
CA THR A 294 -22.39 2.13 10.64
C THR A 294 -23.02 1.04 9.78
N GLU A 295 -22.46 0.74 8.61
CA GLU A 295 -23.02 -0.24 7.68
C GLU A 295 -22.35 -1.61 7.83
N LEU A 296 -21.02 -1.68 8.07
CA LEU A 296 -20.31 -2.95 8.22
C LEU A 296 -20.18 -3.39 9.67
N GLY A 297 -20.24 -2.45 10.63
CA GLY A 297 -19.92 -2.71 12.04
C GLY A 297 -18.46 -3.08 12.25
N TRP A 298 -17.54 -2.59 11.40
CA TRP A 298 -16.13 -2.88 11.48
C TRP A 298 -15.35 -1.72 12.10
N GLU A 299 -14.23 -2.04 12.75
CA GLU A 299 -13.30 -1.02 13.21
C GLU A 299 -12.51 -0.43 12.02
N PHE A 300 -12.54 0.89 11.89
CA PHE A 300 -11.75 1.61 10.91
C PHE A 300 -10.44 2.11 11.53
N ILE A 301 -9.32 1.80 10.86
CA ILE A 301 -7.99 2.26 11.25
C ILE A 301 -7.36 2.94 10.03
N GLN A 302 -6.95 4.19 10.17
CA GLN A 302 -6.20 4.87 9.12
C GLN A 302 -4.72 4.84 9.41
N ILE A 303 -3.90 4.66 8.37
CA ILE A 303 -2.46 4.87 8.43
C ILE A 303 -2.00 5.80 7.30
N TYR A 304 -0.89 6.46 7.52
CA TYR A 304 -0.14 7.16 6.49
C TYR A 304 1.29 6.65 6.47
N GLY A 305 1.84 6.62 5.27
CA GLY A 305 3.22 6.28 4.98
C GLY A 305 3.45 6.04 3.50
N LEU A 306 4.69 5.72 3.18
CA LEU A 306 5.20 5.55 1.82
C LEU A 306 5.93 4.21 1.70
N THR A 307 6.25 3.79 0.48
CA THR A 307 7.11 2.63 0.27
C THR A 307 8.44 2.82 0.98
N GLU A 308 8.96 4.03 0.98
CA GLU A 308 10.19 4.48 1.66
C GLU A 308 10.15 4.33 3.19
N THR A 309 9.00 4.06 3.76
CA THR A 309 8.80 3.95 5.21
C THR A 309 8.22 2.59 5.65
N ALA A 310 8.17 1.60 4.78
CA ALA A 310 7.91 0.17 4.93
C ALA A 310 6.49 -0.32 5.32
N PRO A 311 5.33 0.38 5.31
CA PRO A 311 5.11 1.78 4.94
C PRO A 311 4.84 2.72 6.12
N LEU A 312 4.71 2.25 7.37
CA LEU A 312 4.03 2.93 8.46
C LEU A 312 4.78 4.17 8.97
N LEU A 313 4.18 5.34 8.90
CA LEU A 313 4.62 6.54 9.62
C LEU A 313 3.66 6.93 10.72
N THR A 314 2.37 7.06 10.40
CA THR A 314 1.35 7.44 11.39
C THR A 314 0.21 6.45 11.43
N ILE A 315 -0.48 6.42 12.54
CA ILE A 315 -1.70 5.64 12.73
C ILE A 315 -2.77 6.46 13.42
N ASN A 316 -4.00 6.31 12.96
CA ASN A 316 -5.19 6.88 13.55
C ASN A 316 -6.21 5.75 13.81
N ARG A 317 -6.43 5.47 15.06
CA ARG A 317 -7.33 4.44 15.55
C ARG A 317 -8.24 5.05 16.61
N SER A 318 -9.49 4.60 16.71
CA SER A 318 -10.41 5.07 17.74
C SER A 318 -9.80 4.90 19.13
N ARG A 319 -10.00 5.90 19.98
CA ARG A 319 -9.53 5.94 21.37
C ARG A 319 -10.71 5.76 22.31
N GLN A 320 -10.45 5.28 23.51
CA GLN A 320 -11.45 5.15 24.56
C GLN A 320 -12.19 6.49 24.84
N GLU A 321 -11.49 7.61 24.75
CA GLU A 321 -12.08 8.94 24.95
C GLU A 321 -13.08 9.35 23.85
N TRP A 322 -13.20 8.54 22.79
CA TRP A 322 -14.12 8.76 21.67
C TRP A 322 -15.31 7.78 21.65
N ASP A 323 -15.40 6.91 22.67
CA ASP A 323 -16.46 5.87 22.71
C ASP A 323 -17.87 6.48 22.78
N ASP A 324 -18.01 7.65 23.42
CA ASP A 324 -19.28 8.39 23.51
C ASP A 324 -19.55 9.31 22.29
N ASP A 325 -18.63 9.42 21.33
CA ASP A 325 -18.82 10.21 20.12
C ASP A 325 -19.88 9.55 19.20
N THR A 326 -20.59 10.39 18.45
CA THR A 326 -21.39 9.88 17.34
C THR A 326 -20.48 9.33 16.24
N PRO A 327 -20.95 8.36 15.41
CA PRO A 327 -20.16 7.84 14.28
C PRO A 327 -19.59 8.95 13.37
N ALA A 328 -20.38 9.99 13.05
CA ALA A 328 -19.94 11.13 12.26
C ALA A 328 -18.80 11.93 12.95
N ALA A 329 -18.91 12.18 14.26
CA ALA A 329 -17.87 12.88 15.03
C ALA A 329 -16.58 12.04 15.11
N ARG A 330 -16.70 10.73 15.27
CA ARG A 330 -15.58 9.79 15.28
C ARG A 330 -14.92 9.72 13.90
N ALA A 331 -15.70 9.63 12.83
CA ALA A 331 -15.20 9.65 11.46
C ALA A 331 -14.41 10.93 11.14
N ALA A 332 -14.90 12.10 11.58
CA ALA A 332 -14.18 13.37 11.43
C ALA A 332 -12.82 13.38 12.15
N LYS A 333 -12.70 12.71 13.31
CA LYS A 333 -11.42 12.55 14.00
C LYS A 333 -10.51 11.56 13.30
N LEU A 334 -11.06 10.48 12.73
CA LEU A 334 -10.34 9.44 12.01
C LEU A 334 -9.91 9.85 10.60
N SER A 335 -10.45 10.94 10.02
CA SER A 335 -10.06 11.42 8.69
C SER A 335 -8.67 12.06 8.65
N ARG A 336 -8.11 12.47 9.82
CA ARG A 336 -6.72 12.89 9.94
C ARG A 336 -5.80 11.68 9.81
N GLN A 337 -4.55 11.90 9.36
CA GLN A 337 -3.60 10.80 9.13
C GLN A 337 -3.06 10.17 10.43
N GLY A 338 -3.39 10.75 11.58
CA GLY A 338 -3.07 10.19 12.88
C GLY A 338 -1.79 10.74 13.49
N VAL A 339 -1.31 10.01 14.50
CA VAL A 339 -0.11 10.37 15.27
C VAL A 339 1.07 9.48 14.87
N PRO A 340 2.32 9.92 15.06
CA PRO A 340 3.50 9.10 14.80
C PRO A 340 3.40 7.72 15.45
N ALA A 341 3.69 6.68 14.69
CA ALA A 341 3.80 5.32 15.22
C ALA A 341 4.97 5.23 16.22
N VAL A 342 4.93 4.25 17.11
CA VAL A 342 6.03 4.02 18.07
C VAL A 342 7.37 3.89 17.32
N GLY A 343 8.38 4.64 17.76
CA GLY A 343 9.70 4.65 17.16
C GLY A 343 9.84 5.55 15.92
N ILE A 344 8.80 6.33 15.59
CA ILE A 344 8.83 7.39 14.58
C ILE A 344 8.86 8.75 15.24
N THR A 345 9.75 9.62 14.77
CA THR A 345 9.74 11.05 15.06
C THR A 345 9.33 11.79 13.80
N MET A 346 8.40 12.74 13.91
CA MET A 346 7.93 13.55 12.81
C MET A 346 8.06 15.03 13.11
N ALA A 347 8.23 15.81 12.07
CA ALA A 347 8.26 17.27 12.10
C ALA A 347 7.70 17.80 10.76
N THR A 348 7.51 19.10 10.68
CA THR A 348 7.31 19.82 9.43
C THR A 348 8.44 20.82 9.26
N ASP A 349 8.94 20.99 8.04
CA ASP A 349 9.88 22.05 7.72
C ASP A 349 9.17 23.43 7.67
N PRO A 350 9.89 24.55 7.53
CA PRO A 350 9.28 25.88 7.41
C PRO A 350 8.36 26.05 6.20
N GLU A 351 8.50 25.20 5.18
CA GLU A 351 7.67 25.20 3.97
C GLU A 351 6.48 24.23 4.07
N GLY A 352 6.34 23.56 5.23
CA GLY A 352 5.22 22.64 5.51
C GLY A 352 5.42 21.24 4.98
N GLU A 353 6.65 20.83 4.57
CA GLU A 353 6.92 19.44 4.20
C GLU A 353 6.98 18.56 5.44
N VAL A 354 6.35 17.40 5.36
CA VAL A 354 6.40 16.38 6.41
C VAL A 354 7.75 15.67 6.38
N LEU A 355 8.43 15.69 7.52
CA LEU A 355 9.72 15.05 7.75
C LEU A 355 9.57 13.90 8.73
N ALA A 356 10.33 12.82 8.52
CA ALA A 356 10.26 11.65 9.38
C ALA A 356 11.65 11.05 9.72
N ARG A 357 11.75 10.45 10.92
CA ARG A 357 12.89 9.62 11.37
C ARG A 357 12.37 8.34 11.99
N GLY A 358 13.02 7.21 11.69
CA GLY A 358 12.65 5.92 12.29
C GLY A 358 13.46 4.75 11.76
N ASN A 359 13.38 3.63 12.47
CA ASN A 359 14.15 2.43 12.12
C ASN A 359 13.62 1.69 10.88
N HIS A 360 12.43 2.02 10.42
CA HIS A 360 11.81 1.41 9.23
C HIS A 360 11.76 2.35 8.01
N ILE A 361 12.54 3.43 8.04
CA ILE A 361 12.76 4.30 6.87
C ILE A 361 13.81 3.66 5.97
N LEU A 362 13.67 3.83 4.66
CA LEU A 362 14.53 3.24 3.64
C LEU A 362 16.02 3.45 3.93
N LYS A 363 16.83 2.49 3.47
CA LYS A 363 18.29 2.63 3.50
C LYS A 363 18.76 3.62 2.43
N SER A 364 18.24 3.49 1.21
CA SER A 364 18.58 4.33 0.06
C SER A 364 17.62 4.06 -1.11
N TYR A 365 17.71 4.87 -2.16
CA TYR A 365 17.24 4.46 -3.47
C TYR A 365 18.33 3.67 -4.19
N TRP A 366 17.98 2.47 -4.65
CA TRP A 366 18.88 1.55 -5.33
C TRP A 366 19.54 2.20 -6.56
N ASN A 367 20.88 2.14 -6.63
CA ASN A 367 21.70 2.74 -7.68
C ASN A 367 21.39 4.23 -7.96
N ASN A 368 20.89 4.98 -6.98
CA ASN A 368 20.56 6.39 -7.12
C ASN A 368 21.02 7.20 -5.90
N PRO A 369 22.34 7.47 -5.79
CA PRO A 369 22.90 8.17 -4.64
C PRO A 369 22.44 9.63 -4.53
N GLU A 370 22.16 10.31 -5.66
CA GLU A 370 21.69 11.70 -5.66
C GLU A 370 20.29 11.79 -5.04
N ALA A 371 19.34 10.98 -5.52
CA ALA A 371 18.00 10.94 -4.94
C ALA A 371 18.01 10.46 -3.48
N SER A 372 18.94 9.58 -3.11
CA SER A 372 19.10 9.14 -1.71
C SER A 372 19.58 10.25 -0.81
N ALA A 373 20.57 11.05 -1.26
CA ALA A 373 21.09 12.19 -0.53
C ALA A 373 20.03 13.30 -0.35
N GLU A 374 19.22 13.54 -1.38
CA GLU A 374 18.10 14.49 -1.32
C GLU A 374 17.03 14.03 -0.33
N ALA A 375 16.59 12.77 -0.44
CA ALA A 375 15.52 12.24 0.39
C ALA A 375 15.91 12.06 1.87
N LEU A 376 17.20 11.91 2.18
CA LEU A 376 17.73 11.69 3.53
C LEU A 376 18.58 12.88 4.02
N ALA A 377 18.31 14.09 3.51
CA ALA A 377 19.05 15.28 3.88
C ALA A 377 18.85 15.62 5.37
N ASP A 378 19.89 16.17 6.00
CA ASP A 378 19.89 16.67 7.38
C ASP A 378 19.42 15.65 8.44
N ASP A 379 19.69 14.36 8.20
CA ASP A 379 19.22 13.24 9.02
C ASP A 379 17.69 13.11 9.11
N TRP A 380 16.95 13.64 8.16
CA TRP A 380 15.52 13.48 8.01
C TRP A 380 15.17 12.83 6.68
N PHE A 381 14.15 12.00 6.70
CA PHE A 381 13.50 11.57 5.46
C PHE A 381 12.50 12.64 5.03
N HIS A 382 12.71 13.19 3.85
CA HIS A 382 11.85 14.16 3.18
C HIS A 382 10.77 13.42 2.40
N THR A 383 9.52 13.53 2.87
CA THR A 383 8.42 12.73 2.30
C THR A 383 7.93 13.26 0.95
N GLY A 384 8.17 14.53 0.65
CA GLY A 384 7.59 15.24 -0.49
C GLY A 384 6.09 15.57 -0.32
N ASP A 385 5.50 15.20 0.81
CA ASP A 385 4.10 15.47 1.13
C ASP A 385 4.01 16.69 2.06
N GLY A 386 3.06 17.59 1.79
CA GLY A 386 2.75 18.72 2.67
C GLY A 386 1.83 18.30 3.81
N GLY A 387 1.96 18.92 4.98
CA GLY A 387 1.08 18.62 6.09
C GLY A 387 1.24 19.57 7.28
N VAL A 388 0.30 19.47 8.20
CA VAL A 388 0.30 20.21 9.47
C VAL A 388 0.17 19.21 10.61
N ILE A 389 1.01 19.36 11.62
CA ILE A 389 0.92 18.60 12.87
C ILE A 389 0.31 19.52 13.93
N ASP A 390 -0.83 19.13 14.49
CA ASP A 390 -1.51 19.91 15.52
C ASP A 390 -0.86 19.73 16.91
N ASP A 391 -1.31 20.52 17.90
CA ASP A 391 -0.80 20.48 19.28
C ASP A 391 -1.02 19.12 19.97
N ALA A 392 -1.93 18.29 19.48
CA ALA A 392 -2.17 16.95 19.96
C ALA A 392 -1.32 15.88 19.22
N GLY A 393 -0.47 16.32 18.28
CA GLY A 393 0.43 15.47 17.50
C GLY A 393 -0.22 14.81 16.29
N TYR A 394 -1.44 15.20 15.91
CA TYR A 394 -2.10 14.65 14.73
C TYR A 394 -1.62 15.32 13.45
N LEU A 395 -1.17 14.50 12.52
CA LEU A 395 -0.90 14.93 11.15
C LEU A 395 -2.21 15.05 10.37
N THR A 396 -2.35 16.17 9.68
CA THR A 396 -3.31 16.37 8.60
C THR A 396 -2.52 16.65 7.34
N LEU A 397 -2.60 15.74 6.36
CA LEU A 397 -1.94 15.93 5.08
C LEU A 397 -2.64 17.05 4.30
N GLN A 398 -1.81 17.84 3.66
CA GLN A 398 -2.14 18.72 2.56
C GLN A 398 -1.70 18.05 1.26
N ASP A 399 -1.88 18.73 0.14
CA ASP A 399 -1.38 18.19 -1.14
C ASP A 399 0.14 18.06 -1.13
N ARG A 400 0.66 17.21 -2.03
CA ARG A 400 2.08 17.23 -2.34
C ARG A 400 2.50 18.60 -2.80
N LYS A 401 3.70 19.06 -2.43
CA LYS A 401 4.23 20.38 -2.83
C LYS A 401 3.97 20.72 -4.31
N LYS A 402 4.04 19.72 -5.19
CA LYS A 402 3.79 19.87 -6.64
C LYS A 402 2.33 19.82 -7.08
N ASP A 403 1.42 19.36 -6.21
CA ASP A 403 -0.01 19.23 -6.50
C ASP A 403 -0.86 20.29 -5.77
N VAL A 404 -0.25 21.09 -4.88
CA VAL A 404 -0.90 22.26 -4.24
C VAL A 404 -1.40 23.20 -5.32
N ILE A 405 -2.65 23.62 -5.22
CA ILE A 405 -3.28 24.58 -6.12
C ILE A 405 -3.01 25.98 -5.57
N ILE A 406 -2.31 26.81 -6.34
CA ILE A 406 -2.02 28.19 -5.93
C ILE A 406 -2.96 29.12 -6.68
N SER A 407 -4.08 29.45 -6.06
CA SER A 407 -5.10 30.33 -6.67
C SER A 407 -5.04 31.73 -6.08
N GLY A 408 -4.64 32.70 -6.89
CA GLY A 408 -4.56 34.12 -6.46
C GLY A 408 -3.57 34.37 -5.31
N GLY A 409 -2.53 33.54 -5.18
CA GLY A 409 -1.54 33.60 -4.10
C GLY A 409 -1.92 32.82 -2.83
N GLU A 410 -3.10 32.20 -2.80
CA GLU A 410 -3.55 31.37 -1.68
C GLU A 410 -3.39 29.88 -2.01
N ASN A 411 -2.88 29.12 -1.05
CA ASN A 411 -2.78 27.68 -1.17
C ASN A 411 -4.13 27.02 -0.92
N VAL A 412 -4.61 26.23 -1.88
CA VAL A 412 -5.85 25.48 -1.77
C VAL A 412 -5.52 23.99 -1.74
N SER A 413 -5.94 23.31 -0.67
CA SER A 413 -5.83 21.87 -0.57
C SER A 413 -6.90 21.19 -1.42
N SER A 414 -6.46 20.45 -2.42
CA SER A 414 -7.37 19.65 -3.24
C SER A 414 -8.09 18.57 -2.43
N ILE A 415 -7.43 18.04 -1.38
CA ILE A 415 -7.99 17.01 -0.48
C ILE A 415 -9.18 17.54 0.29
N GLU A 416 -9.10 18.79 0.80
CA GLU A 416 -10.21 19.42 1.52
C GLU A 416 -11.43 19.63 0.62
N VAL A 417 -11.20 20.05 -0.62
CA VAL A 417 -12.26 20.24 -1.60
C VAL A 417 -12.85 18.90 -2.06
N GLU A 418 -12.02 17.88 -2.24
CA GLU A 418 -12.45 16.51 -2.55
C GLU A 418 -13.35 15.95 -1.46
N ASP A 419 -12.96 16.06 -0.19
CA ASP A 419 -13.78 15.56 0.94
C ASP A 419 -15.12 16.30 1.03
N CYS A 420 -15.11 17.62 0.82
CA CYS A 420 -16.34 18.41 0.77
C CYS A 420 -17.27 17.94 -0.36
N LEU A 421 -16.78 17.80 -1.58
CA LEU A 421 -17.60 17.37 -2.73
C LEU A 421 -18.09 15.93 -2.58
N PHE A 422 -17.23 15.02 -2.06
CA PHE A 422 -17.59 13.64 -1.84
C PHE A 422 -18.70 13.47 -0.77
N SER A 423 -18.84 14.45 0.12
CA SER A 423 -19.95 14.46 1.08
C SER A 423 -21.33 14.73 0.44
N HIS A 424 -21.37 15.18 -0.82
CA HIS A 424 -22.62 15.36 -1.57
C HIS A 424 -23.19 13.99 -2.00
N PRO A 425 -24.52 13.74 -1.81
CA PRO A 425 -25.12 12.41 -2.08
C PRO A 425 -24.96 11.91 -3.52
N ALA A 426 -24.92 12.82 -4.50
CA ALA A 426 -24.80 12.48 -5.92
C ALA A 426 -23.35 12.17 -6.37
N VAL A 427 -22.34 12.47 -5.55
CA VAL A 427 -20.93 12.29 -5.92
C VAL A 427 -20.46 10.90 -5.55
N GLU A 428 -20.02 10.13 -6.56
CA GLU A 428 -19.45 8.80 -6.40
C GLU A 428 -17.94 8.84 -6.38
N GLU A 429 -17.30 9.62 -7.28
CA GLU A 429 -15.87 9.87 -7.27
C GLU A 429 -15.59 11.35 -7.56
N VAL A 430 -14.48 11.84 -7.00
CA VAL A 430 -14.02 13.21 -7.27
C VAL A 430 -12.50 13.29 -7.26
N ALA A 431 -11.96 14.10 -8.16
CA ALA A 431 -10.58 14.54 -8.15
C ALA A 431 -10.54 16.05 -8.35
N VAL A 432 -9.79 16.74 -7.51
CA VAL A 432 -9.62 18.20 -7.61
C VAL A 432 -8.21 18.52 -8.09
N ILE A 433 -8.12 19.36 -9.10
CA ILE A 433 -6.87 19.75 -9.77
C ILE A 433 -6.81 21.26 -9.96
N GLY A 434 -5.59 21.78 -10.02
CA GLY A 434 -5.35 23.14 -10.48
C GLY A 434 -5.27 23.21 -12.01
N VAL A 435 -5.97 24.18 -12.60
CA VAL A 435 -5.92 24.46 -14.03
C VAL A 435 -5.51 25.90 -14.28
N PRO A 436 -4.90 26.25 -15.43
CA PRO A 436 -4.48 27.59 -15.74
C PRO A 436 -5.66 28.59 -15.71
N ASP A 437 -5.42 29.76 -15.16
CA ASP A 437 -6.37 30.89 -15.13
C ASP A 437 -5.63 32.21 -15.39
N GLU A 438 -6.13 33.06 -16.31
CA GLU A 438 -5.49 34.31 -16.70
C GLU A 438 -5.42 35.32 -15.54
N LYS A 439 -6.37 35.26 -14.63
CA LYS A 439 -6.50 36.22 -13.53
C LYS A 439 -5.78 35.78 -12.26
N TRP A 440 -5.90 34.49 -11.96
CA TRP A 440 -5.47 33.92 -10.69
C TRP A 440 -4.20 33.08 -10.81
N GLY A 441 -3.65 32.95 -12.06
CA GLY A 441 -2.54 32.05 -12.38
C GLY A 441 -2.99 30.60 -12.45
N GLU A 442 -3.60 30.13 -11.40
CA GLU A 442 -4.18 28.79 -11.28
C GLU A 442 -5.53 28.87 -10.58
N THR A 443 -6.48 28.02 -10.94
CA THR A 443 -7.79 27.97 -10.30
C THR A 443 -8.21 26.52 -10.04
N VAL A 444 -9.16 26.35 -9.11
CA VAL A 444 -9.64 25.05 -8.65
C VAL A 444 -10.67 24.47 -9.63
N LYS A 445 -10.40 23.28 -10.16
CA LYS A 445 -11.32 22.51 -11.01
C LYS A 445 -11.62 21.16 -10.36
N ALA A 446 -12.90 20.80 -10.27
CA ALA A 446 -13.32 19.47 -9.83
C ALA A 446 -13.66 18.58 -11.04
N LEU A 447 -13.15 17.38 -11.05
CA LEU A 447 -13.53 16.30 -11.97
C LEU A 447 -14.38 15.31 -11.18
N VAL A 448 -15.64 15.13 -11.57
CA VAL A 448 -16.64 14.43 -10.75
C VAL A 448 -17.26 13.27 -11.54
N VAL A 449 -17.35 12.11 -10.90
CA VAL A 449 -18.19 11.00 -11.33
C VAL A 449 -19.45 11.00 -10.45
N VAL A 450 -20.61 11.03 -11.08
CA VAL A 450 -21.90 10.98 -10.37
C VAL A 450 -22.46 9.57 -10.38
N GLY A 451 -23.11 9.17 -9.29
CA GLY A 451 -23.71 7.86 -9.14
C GLY A 451 -25.07 7.74 -9.85
N GLY A 452 -25.24 6.66 -10.59
CA GLY A 452 -26.53 6.30 -11.21
C GLY A 452 -27.18 7.40 -12.04
N ASP A 453 -28.50 7.60 -11.86
CA ASP A 453 -29.30 8.62 -12.54
C ASP A 453 -29.38 9.95 -11.77
N ALA A 454 -28.35 10.26 -10.95
CA ALA A 454 -28.34 11.49 -10.18
C ALA A 454 -28.29 12.72 -11.10
N ASP A 455 -29.30 13.59 -11.00
CA ASP A 455 -29.38 14.85 -11.71
C ASP A 455 -28.81 15.97 -10.83
N VAL A 456 -27.54 16.28 -11.02
CA VAL A 456 -26.84 17.35 -10.30
C VAL A 456 -26.06 18.21 -11.29
N SER A 457 -26.19 19.50 -11.18
CA SER A 457 -25.47 20.44 -12.04
C SER A 457 -24.11 20.84 -11.43
N GLU A 458 -23.21 21.35 -12.29
CA GLU A 458 -21.95 22.00 -11.87
C GLU A 458 -22.20 23.06 -10.78
N ARG A 459 -23.24 23.88 -10.97
CA ARG A 459 -23.57 24.96 -10.05
C ARG A 459 -24.00 24.44 -8.68
N ASP A 460 -24.78 23.36 -8.63
CA ASP A 460 -25.22 22.77 -7.35
C ASP A 460 -24.03 22.30 -6.52
N LEU A 461 -23.05 21.67 -7.16
CA LEU A 461 -21.83 21.21 -6.49
C LEU A 461 -20.95 22.37 -6.02
N ILE A 462 -20.81 23.43 -6.82
CA ILE A 462 -20.07 24.63 -6.44
C ILE A 462 -20.76 25.33 -5.26
N ASP A 463 -22.06 25.50 -5.33
CA ASP A 463 -22.84 26.17 -4.27
C ASP A 463 -22.83 25.31 -2.98
N TYR A 464 -22.88 23.98 -3.10
CA TYR A 464 -22.71 23.07 -1.97
C TYR A 464 -21.35 23.24 -1.27
N CYS A 465 -20.26 23.39 -2.04
CA CYS A 465 -18.95 23.69 -1.45
C CYS A 465 -18.94 25.05 -0.74
N ARG A 466 -19.56 26.08 -1.32
CA ARG A 466 -19.61 27.44 -0.75
C ARG A 466 -20.32 27.49 0.59
N GLU A 467 -21.24 26.58 0.86
CA GLU A 467 -21.92 26.48 2.15
C GLU A 467 -21.05 25.84 3.24
N LYS A 468 -20.01 25.09 2.87
CA LYS A 468 -19.25 24.24 3.78
C LYS A 468 -17.81 24.64 3.99
N ILE A 469 -17.16 25.19 2.96
CA ILE A 469 -15.75 25.59 3.00
C ILE A 469 -15.59 27.07 2.55
N ALA A 470 -14.40 27.63 2.81
CA ALA A 470 -14.11 29.00 2.44
C ALA A 470 -14.24 29.22 0.92
N HIS A 471 -14.87 30.30 0.49
CA HIS A 471 -15.24 30.55 -0.91
C HIS A 471 -14.04 30.52 -1.87
N TYR A 472 -12.86 30.96 -1.44
CA TYR A 472 -11.66 30.96 -2.29
C TYR A 472 -11.11 29.55 -2.57
N LYS A 473 -11.51 28.56 -1.75
CA LYS A 473 -11.16 27.13 -1.93
C LYS A 473 -12.14 26.42 -2.86
N CYS A 474 -13.34 26.96 -3.06
CA CYS A 474 -14.39 26.31 -3.84
C CYS A 474 -13.99 26.17 -5.30
N PRO A 475 -14.39 25.08 -5.99
CA PRO A 475 -14.17 24.94 -7.43
C PRO A 475 -14.75 26.13 -8.19
N THR A 476 -14.01 26.62 -9.18
CA THR A 476 -14.51 27.59 -10.16
C THR A 476 -15.20 26.89 -11.34
N SER A 477 -14.91 25.62 -11.53
CA SER A 477 -15.56 24.79 -12.55
C SER A 477 -15.63 23.32 -12.11
N VAL A 478 -16.66 22.62 -12.58
CA VAL A 478 -16.85 21.18 -12.41
C VAL A 478 -16.96 20.54 -13.78
N GLU A 479 -16.30 19.42 -13.98
CA GLU A 479 -16.41 18.63 -15.19
C GLU A 479 -16.82 17.20 -14.84
N PHE A 480 -17.92 16.74 -15.41
CA PHE A 480 -18.41 15.40 -15.21
C PHE A 480 -17.65 14.39 -16.06
N ARG A 481 -17.25 13.30 -15.45
CA ARG A 481 -16.47 12.21 -16.05
C ARG A 481 -17.18 10.87 -15.84
N GLN A 482 -16.88 9.89 -16.69
CA GLN A 482 -17.34 8.51 -16.48
C GLN A 482 -16.40 7.74 -15.55
N GLU A 483 -15.11 8.08 -15.55
CA GLU A 483 -14.07 7.47 -14.73
C GLU A 483 -12.93 8.45 -14.46
N LEU A 484 -12.17 8.21 -13.41
CA LEU A 484 -10.97 8.98 -13.07
C LEU A 484 -9.71 8.12 -13.21
N ALA A 485 -8.63 8.70 -13.74
CA ALA A 485 -7.35 8.02 -13.90
C ALA A 485 -6.75 7.60 -12.53
N ARG A 486 -6.51 6.30 -12.35
CA ARG A 486 -5.97 5.72 -11.11
C ARG A 486 -4.71 4.89 -11.37
N THR A 487 -3.89 4.75 -10.36
CA THR A 487 -2.80 3.76 -10.34
C THR A 487 -3.38 2.36 -10.18
N ALA A 488 -2.53 1.35 -10.40
CA ALA A 488 -2.85 -0.04 -10.12
C ALA A 488 -3.29 -0.34 -8.67
N THR A 489 -2.93 0.52 -7.73
CA THR A 489 -3.33 0.44 -6.32
C THR A 489 -4.56 1.28 -5.98
N GLY A 490 -5.24 1.85 -7.00
CA GLY A 490 -6.45 2.66 -6.83
C GLY A 490 -6.20 4.14 -6.50
N LYS A 491 -4.94 4.60 -6.43
CA LYS A 491 -4.60 5.99 -6.15
C LYS A 491 -4.86 6.88 -7.36
N LEU A 492 -5.50 8.05 -7.18
CA LEU A 492 -5.71 9.03 -8.24
C LEU A 492 -4.37 9.49 -8.86
N GLN A 493 -4.33 9.52 -10.18
CA GLN A 493 -3.18 10.04 -10.95
C GLN A 493 -3.45 11.49 -11.37
N LYS A 494 -3.46 12.43 -10.39
CA LYS A 494 -3.77 13.84 -10.63
C LYS A 494 -2.93 14.46 -11.75
N PHE A 495 -1.68 14.04 -11.91
CA PHE A 495 -0.83 14.52 -12.99
C PHE A 495 -1.38 14.20 -14.40
N LYS A 496 -1.97 13.00 -14.59
CA LYS A 496 -2.62 12.63 -15.85
C LYS A 496 -3.93 13.40 -16.05
N LEU A 497 -4.68 13.60 -14.97
CA LEU A 497 -5.93 14.36 -15.02
C LEU A 497 -5.67 15.83 -15.33
N ARG A 498 -4.56 16.39 -14.85
CA ARG A 498 -4.17 17.80 -15.04
C ARG A 498 -3.51 18.06 -16.40
N ALA A 499 -2.72 17.10 -16.93
CA ALA A 499 -1.92 17.28 -18.12
C ALA A 499 -2.64 17.91 -19.31
N PRO A 500 -3.89 17.49 -19.69
CA PRO A 500 -4.61 18.08 -20.83
C PRO A 500 -4.88 19.58 -20.72
N TYR A 501 -4.98 20.13 -19.50
CA TYR A 501 -5.26 21.56 -19.29
C TYR A 501 -4.00 22.43 -19.33
N TRP A 502 -2.82 21.81 -19.19
CA TRP A 502 -1.52 22.48 -19.18
C TRP A 502 -0.76 22.32 -20.51
N GLU A 503 -1.33 21.64 -21.51
CA GLU A 503 -0.71 21.53 -22.84
C GLU A 503 -0.58 22.92 -23.48
N GLY A 504 0.69 23.31 -23.77
CA GLY A 504 1.00 24.61 -24.38
C GLY A 504 1.02 25.82 -23.44
N VAL A 505 0.85 25.59 -22.14
CA VAL A 505 0.94 26.65 -21.13
C VAL A 505 2.19 26.42 -20.27
N GLU A 506 3.14 27.37 -20.28
CA GLU A 506 4.25 27.34 -19.32
C GLU A 506 3.71 27.67 -17.91
N LYS A 507 4.00 26.81 -16.91
CA LYS A 507 3.77 27.17 -15.52
C LYS A 507 4.60 28.41 -15.22
N GLY A 508 3.93 29.55 -14.99
CA GLY A 508 4.59 30.72 -14.47
C GLY A 508 5.21 30.35 -13.12
N ILE A 509 6.52 30.51 -13.01
CA ILE A 509 7.23 30.42 -11.72
C ILE A 509 6.71 31.59 -10.88
N ASN A 510 5.89 31.29 -9.85
CA ASN A 510 5.59 32.24 -8.78
C ASN A 510 6.43 31.91 -7.56
#